data_52023421761cef6b716c94e4b3bde76d
#
_entry.id   52023421761cef6b716c94e4b3bde76d
#
_cell.length_a   1.000
_cell.length_b   1.000
_cell.length_c   1.000
_cell.angle_alpha   90.00
_cell.angle_beta   90.00
_cell.angle_gamma   90.00
#
_symmetry.space_group_name_H-M   'P 1'
#
loop_
_entity.id
_entity.type
_entity.pdbx_description
1 polymer ?
#
loop_
_entity_poly.entity_id
_entity_poly.type
_entity_poly.pdbx_seq_one_letter_code
_entity_poly.pdbx_strand_id
1 'polypeptide(L)'
;DGPAGRMQRLGGGDRPLVVVDYAHTPDALEKVLVALRPHARGKLLCLFGCGGDRDRGKRSLMAQVAERLADRVIVTDDNPRHEDPQQILDEIRAGFSAPEQALFVPGRAAAIARCIESASIDDVVLLAGKGHEDYQEIKGERLPFSDLEQASTALAATRSSHA
;
A
#
# COMPACT_ATOMS: atom_id res chain seq x y z
N ASP A 1 -2.89 -16.39 13.02
CA ASP A 1 -4.17 -15.87 12.64
C ASP A 1 -4.60 -14.67 13.48
N GLY A 2 -4.41 -13.50 12.96
CA GLY A 2 -4.87 -12.28 13.60
C GLY A 2 -6.29 -11.93 13.19
N PRO A 3 -6.81 -10.77 13.65
CA PRO A 3 -8.09 -10.27 13.20
C PRO A 3 -8.15 -10.17 11.67
N ALA A 4 -9.34 -10.32 11.12
CA ALA A 4 -9.55 -10.23 9.68
C ALA A 4 -8.98 -8.90 9.15
N GLY A 5 -8.31 -8.95 7.99
CA GLY A 5 -7.71 -7.78 7.36
C GLY A 5 -6.30 -7.45 7.81
N ARG A 6 -5.74 -8.22 8.76
CA ARG A 6 -4.37 -8.01 9.24
C ARG A 6 -3.46 -9.12 8.75
N MET A 7 -2.32 -8.73 8.17
CA MET A 7 -1.26 -9.64 7.73
C MET A 7 -1.77 -10.80 6.87
N GLN A 8 -2.69 -10.50 5.95
CA GLN A 8 -3.16 -11.52 5.01
C GLN A 8 -2.15 -11.67 3.88
N ARG A 9 -1.75 -12.89 3.60
CA ARG A 9 -0.66 -13.19 2.67
C ARG A 9 -1.16 -13.75 1.35
N LEU A 10 -0.52 -13.32 0.26
CA LEU A 10 -0.73 -13.83 -1.09
C LEU A 10 0.64 -14.03 -1.73
N GLY A 11 0.71 -14.92 -2.71
CA GLY A 11 1.96 -15.14 -3.44
C GLY A 11 2.99 -15.89 -2.63
N GLY A 12 4.26 -15.55 -2.82
CA GLY A 12 5.36 -16.30 -2.25
C GLY A 12 5.80 -17.43 -3.18
N GLY A 13 6.88 -18.11 -2.83
CA GLY A 13 7.41 -19.16 -3.69
C GLY A 13 8.02 -18.60 -4.97
N ASP A 14 7.37 -18.83 -6.10
CA ASP A 14 7.84 -18.35 -7.41
C ASP A 14 7.33 -16.95 -7.75
N ARG A 15 6.68 -16.27 -6.81
CA ARG A 15 6.15 -14.92 -6.96
C ARG A 15 6.49 -14.11 -5.74
N PRO A 16 6.49 -12.78 -5.84
CA PRO A 16 6.70 -11.96 -4.63
C PRO A 16 5.65 -12.25 -3.57
N LEU A 17 6.04 -12.12 -2.33
CA LEU A 17 5.08 -12.21 -1.22
C LEU A 17 4.36 -10.87 -1.11
N VAL A 18 3.03 -10.91 -1.16
CA VAL A 18 2.20 -9.73 -0.97
C VAL A 18 1.46 -9.87 0.35
N VAL A 19 1.50 -8.81 1.15
CA VAL A 19 0.83 -8.79 2.45
C VAL A 19 -0.18 -7.66 2.45
N VAL A 20 -1.42 -7.97 2.80
CA VAL A 20 -2.50 -6.98 2.93
C VAL A 20 -2.77 -6.77 4.41
N ASP A 21 -2.73 -5.51 4.86
CA ASP A 21 -2.89 -5.20 6.27
C ASP A 21 -3.72 -3.92 6.47
N TYR A 22 -4.41 -3.84 7.58
CA TYR A 22 -5.26 -2.71 7.92
C TYR A 22 -4.48 -1.52 8.49
N ALA A 23 -3.16 -1.61 8.62
CA ALA A 23 -2.34 -0.54 9.21
C ALA A 23 -2.60 0.81 8.52
N HIS A 24 -3.18 1.74 9.25
CA HIS A 24 -3.57 3.06 8.73
C HIS A 24 -3.15 4.20 9.66
N THR A 25 -2.27 3.92 10.61
CA THR A 25 -1.67 4.92 11.49
C THR A 25 -0.15 4.81 11.39
N PRO A 26 0.60 5.88 11.71
CA PRO A 26 2.07 5.81 11.67
C PRO A 26 2.63 4.68 12.54
N ASP A 27 2.10 4.52 13.75
CA ASP A 27 2.58 3.48 14.67
C ASP A 27 2.31 2.08 14.14
N ALA A 28 1.10 1.83 13.63
CA ALA A 28 0.73 0.53 13.07
C ALA A 28 1.57 0.23 11.83
N LEU A 29 1.80 1.22 10.97
CA LEU A 29 2.61 1.05 9.77
C LEU A 29 4.05 0.69 10.12
N GLU A 30 4.60 1.36 11.13
CA GLU A 30 5.95 1.07 11.60
C GLU A 30 6.06 -0.39 12.07
N LYS A 31 5.10 -0.84 12.87
CA LYS A 31 5.13 -2.20 13.41
C LYS A 31 5.07 -3.26 12.31
N VAL A 32 4.21 -3.05 11.32
CA VAL A 32 4.09 -4.01 10.21
C VAL A 32 5.36 -4.04 9.37
N LEU A 33 5.92 -2.87 9.04
CA LEU A 33 7.14 -2.83 8.24
C LEU A 33 8.31 -3.47 8.97
N VAL A 34 8.44 -3.24 10.26
CA VAL A 34 9.49 -3.89 11.07
C VAL A 34 9.30 -5.41 11.07
N ALA A 35 8.05 -5.87 11.22
CA ALA A 35 7.75 -7.30 11.22
C ALA A 35 8.04 -7.96 9.88
N LEU A 36 7.83 -7.24 8.77
CA LEU A 36 8.03 -7.81 7.43
C LEU A 36 9.47 -7.76 6.95
N ARG A 37 10.30 -6.88 7.50
CA ARG A 37 11.68 -6.72 7.02
C ARG A 37 12.47 -8.05 6.98
N PRO A 38 12.42 -8.91 7.99
CA PRO A 38 13.18 -10.18 7.94
C PRO A 38 12.73 -11.13 6.83
N HIS A 39 11.50 -10.96 6.32
CA HIS A 39 10.96 -11.82 5.26
C HIS A 39 11.38 -11.37 3.87
N ALA A 40 11.93 -10.17 3.74
CA ALA A 40 12.35 -9.63 2.43
C ALA A 40 13.82 -9.96 2.20
N ARG A 41 14.09 -10.95 1.36
CA ARG A 41 15.45 -11.23 0.90
C ARG A 41 15.93 -10.15 -0.05
N GLY A 42 15.01 -9.63 -0.85
CA GLY A 42 15.25 -8.49 -1.73
C GLY A 42 14.77 -7.21 -1.07
N LYS A 43 13.86 -6.52 -1.75
CA LYS A 43 13.35 -5.23 -1.30
C LYS A 43 12.03 -5.37 -0.56
N LEU A 44 11.79 -4.46 0.37
CA LEU A 44 10.50 -4.29 1.02
C LEU A 44 9.81 -3.09 0.39
N LEU A 45 8.70 -3.32 -0.31
CA LEU A 45 7.91 -2.29 -0.95
C LEU A 45 6.69 -1.98 -0.08
N CYS A 46 6.37 -0.70 0.05
CA CYS A 46 5.21 -0.26 0.84
C CYS A 46 4.30 0.59 -0.02
N LEU A 47 3.05 0.16 -0.16
CA LEU A 47 2.01 0.95 -0.81
C LEU A 47 1.02 1.40 0.24
N PHE A 48 0.76 2.70 0.30
CA PHE A 48 -0.22 3.23 1.25
C PHE A 48 -0.87 4.50 0.72
N GLY A 49 -2.00 4.84 1.32
CA GLY A 49 -2.66 6.12 1.14
C GLY A 49 -3.24 6.56 2.47
N CYS A 50 -3.86 7.72 2.50
CA CYS A 50 -4.52 8.23 3.70
C CYS A 50 -5.96 8.58 3.38
N GLY A 51 -6.84 8.41 4.38
CA GLY A 51 -8.25 8.73 4.20
C GLY A 51 -8.51 10.22 4.20
N GLY A 52 -9.53 10.63 3.45
CA GLY A 52 -10.05 11.97 3.49
C GLY A 52 -11.00 12.16 4.67
N ASP A 53 -11.28 13.42 5.02
CA ASP A 53 -12.17 13.79 6.13
C ASP A 53 -11.73 13.15 7.45
N ARG A 54 -10.41 13.01 7.65
CA ARG A 54 -9.81 12.39 8.83
C ARG A 54 -8.59 13.21 9.25
N ASP A 55 -7.87 12.71 10.26
CA ASP A 55 -6.69 13.38 10.80
C ASP A 55 -5.64 13.61 9.71
N ARG A 56 -5.46 14.88 9.33
CA ARG A 56 -4.51 15.26 8.29
C ARG A 56 -3.06 15.23 8.80
N GLY A 57 -2.89 15.37 10.11
CA GLY A 57 -1.54 15.38 10.70
C GLY A 57 -0.79 14.08 10.51
N LYS A 58 -1.50 12.95 10.40
CA LYS A 58 -0.84 11.66 10.22
C LYS A 58 -0.27 11.46 8.81
N ARG A 59 -0.67 12.29 7.83
CA ARG A 59 -0.24 12.12 6.43
C ARG A 59 1.27 12.21 6.27
N SER A 60 1.87 13.27 6.80
CA SER A 60 3.32 13.42 6.73
C SER A 60 4.04 12.40 7.61
N LEU A 61 3.45 12.00 8.73
CA LEU A 61 4.04 10.99 9.61
C LEU A 61 4.06 9.61 8.95
N MET A 62 3.00 9.25 8.22
CA MET A 62 2.96 8.00 7.46
C MET A 62 4.08 7.98 6.41
N ALA A 63 4.27 9.10 5.72
CA ALA A 63 5.33 9.22 4.72
C ALA A 63 6.71 9.01 5.35
N GLN A 64 6.95 9.62 6.52
CA GLN A 64 8.23 9.49 7.22
C GLN A 64 8.51 8.04 7.61
N VAL A 65 7.52 7.36 8.13
CA VAL A 65 7.67 5.94 8.52
C VAL A 65 7.98 5.08 7.31
N ALA A 66 7.21 5.23 6.23
CA ALA A 66 7.40 4.44 5.02
C ALA A 66 8.78 4.70 4.40
N GLU A 67 9.19 5.97 4.31
CA GLU A 67 10.48 6.33 3.73
C GLU A 67 11.64 5.72 4.52
N ARG A 68 11.52 5.71 5.83
CA ARG A 68 12.58 5.21 6.72
C ARG A 68 12.70 3.67 6.69
N LEU A 69 11.59 2.96 6.57
CA LEU A 69 11.56 1.52 6.80
C LEU A 69 11.38 0.67 5.54
N ALA A 70 10.88 1.22 4.45
CA ALA A 70 10.72 0.49 3.20
C ALA A 70 11.81 0.90 2.21
N ASP A 71 12.13 -0.01 1.29
CA ASP A 71 13.11 0.27 0.23
C ASP A 71 12.48 1.06 -0.91
N ARG A 72 11.20 0.82 -1.18
CA ARG A 72 10.41 1.57 -2.17
C ARG A 72 9.07 1.90 -1.60
N VAL A 73 8.58 3.10 -1.92
CA VAL A 73 7.29 3.56 -1.43
C VAL A 73 6.44 3.99 -2.61
N ILE A 74 5.21 3.50 -2.65
CA ILE A 74 4.20 3.90 -3.61
C ILE A 74 3.05 4.53 -2.82
N VAL A 75 2.74 5.78 -3.13
CA VAL A 75 1.65 6.52 -2.49
C VAL A 75 0.47 6.58 -3.43
N THR A 76 -0.70 6.25 -2.94
CA THR A 76 -1.91 6.22 -3.75
C THR A 76 -3.13 6.62 -2.91
N ASP A 77 -4.31 6.40 -3.47
CA ASP A 77 -5.56 6.71 -2.80
C ASP A 77 -5.94 5.60 -1.82
N ASP A 78 -6.56 6.00 -0.71
CA ASP A 78 -7.28 5.10 0.18
C ASP A 78 -8.76 5.41 0.00
N ASN A 79 -9.40 6.06 0.98
CA ASN A 79 -10.77 6.54 0.87
C ASN A 79 -10.75 8.07 0.84
N PRO A 80 -10.71 8.71 -0.34
CA PRO A 80 -10.64 10.18 -0.40
C PRO A 80 -11.86 10.87 0.20
N ARG A 81 -13.00 10.19 0.21
CA ARG A 81 -14.26 10.75 0.71
C ARG A 81 -14.59 12.05 0.01
N HIS A 82 -14.76 13.15 0.73
CA HIS A 82 -15.11 14.44 0.12
C HIS A 82 -13.91 15.31 -0.17
N GLU A 83 -12.71 14.87 0.21
CA GLU A 83 -11.50 15.65 -0.08
C GLU A 83 -11.00 15.40 -1.50
N ASP A 84 -10.29 16.39 -2.04
CA ASP A 84 -9.60 16.25 -3.31
C ASP A 84 -8.49 15.20 -3.15
N PRO A 85 -8.52 14.10 -3.90
CA PRO A 85 -7.46 13.09 -3.79
C PRO A 85 -6.07 13.64 -4.01
N GLN A 86 -5.90 14.61 -4.91
CA GLN A 86 -4.59 15.20 -5.17
C GLN A 86 -4.07 15.96 -3.96
N GLN A 87 -4.94 16.64 -3.22
CA GLN A 87 -4.54 17.34 -2.01
C GLN A 87 -4.02 16.36 -0.95
N ILE A 88 -4.65 15.20 -0.82
CA ILE A 88 -4.20 14.17 0.10
C ILE A 88 -2.80 13.71 -0.29
N LEU A 89 -2.59 13.43 -1.58
CA LEU A 89 -1.27 13.00 -2.06
C LEU A 89 -0.20 14.07 -1.83
N ASP A 90 -0.56 15.34 -2.03
CA ASP A 90 0.38 16.45 -1.83
C ASP A 90 0.80 16.56 -0.35
N GLU A 91 -0.14 16.34 0.57
CA GLU A 91 0.16 16.40 2.01
C GLU A 91 1.02 15.22 2.45
N ILE A 92 0.82 14.05 1.86
CA ILE A 92 1.68 12.90 2.11
C ILE A 92 3.08 13.19 1.57
N ARG A 93 3.16 13.75 0.35
CA ARG A 93 4.44 14.11 -0.29
C ARG A 93 5.28 15.03 0.61
N ALA A 94 4.63 15.95 1.29
CA ALA A 94 5.32 16.91 2.16
C ALA A 94 6.08 16.24 3.32
N GLY A 95 5.75 14.99 3.65
CA GLY A 95 6.43 14.25 4.70
C GLY A 95 7.70 13.54 4.25
N PHE A 96 7.96 13.45 2.95
CA PHE A 96 9.16 12.79 2.43
C PHE A 96 10.35 13.73 2.43
N SER A 97 11.52 13.20 2.81
CA SER A 97 12.79 13.93 2.65
C SER A 97 13.22 13.93 1.18
N ALA A 98 12.97 12.82 0.48
CA ALA A 98 13.32 12.66 -0.92
C ALA A 98 12.09 12.21 -1.71
N PRO A 99 11.10 13.10 -1.91
CA PRO A 99 9.86 12.71 -2.58
C PRO A 99 10.06 12.21 -4.01
N GLU A 100 11.13 12.61 -4.66
CA GLU A 100 11.45 12.15 -6.02
C GLU A 100 11.81 10.66 -6.06
N GLN A 101 12.10 10.05 -4.91
CA GLN A 101 12.37 8.61 -4.85
C GLN A 101 11.13 7.78 -4.58
N ALA A 102 10.00 8.41 -4.27
CA ALA A 102 8.73 7.72 -4.10
C ALA A 102 7.89 7.85 -5.37
N LEU A 103 7.01 6.89 -5.60
CA LEU A 103 6.05 6.96 -6.70
C LEU A 103 4.71 7.43 -6.17
N PHE A 104 4.08 8.35 -6.87
CA PHE A 104 2.75 8.84 -6.54
C PHE A 104 1.83 8.47 -7.69
N VAL A 105 0.97 7.49 -7.46
CA VAL A 105 0.14 6.90 -8.50
C VAL A 105 -1.33 7.02 -8.09
N PRO A 106 -2.05 8.03 -8.58
CA PRO A 106 -3.49 8.12 -8.33
C PRO A 106 -4.21 6.89 -8.91
N GLY A 107 -5.27 6.49 -8.25
CA GLY A 107 -5.99 5.27 -8.63
C GLY A 107 -5.35 4.04 -8.00
N ARG A 108 -5.99 3.54 -6.93
CA ARG A 108 -5.40 2.46 -6.13
C ARG A 108 -5.19 1.18 -6.92
N ALA A 109 -6.14 0.83 -7.82
CA ALA A 109 -5.98 -0.39 -8.63
C ALA A 109 -4.73 -0.33 -9.51
N ALA A 110 -4.51 0.80 -10.17
CA ALA A 110 -3.33 1.00 -11.02
C ALA A 110 -2.05 0.97 -10.19
N ALA A 111 -2.10 1.58 -9.00
CA ALA A 111 -0.95 1.62 -8.10
C ALA A 111 -0.56 0.21 -7.63
N ILE A 112 -1.55 -0.61 -7.25
CA ILE A 112 -1.30 -1.98 -6.82
C ILE A 112 -0.68 -2.79 -7.97
N ALA A 113 -1.23 -2.66 -9.19
CA ALA A 113 -0.71 -3.37 -10.34
C ALA A 113 0.75 -2.99 -10.62
N ARG A 114 1.06 -1.69 -10.61
CA ARG A 114 2.43 -1.23 -10.83
C ARG A 114 3.39 -1.72 -9.76
N CYS A 115 2.96 -1.68 -8.53
CA CYS A 115 3.78 -2.11 -7.40
C CYS A 115 4.15 -3.59 -7.53
N ILE A 116 3.16 -4.43 -7.79
CA ILE A 116 3.39 -5.87 -7.88
C ILE A 116 4.19 -6.24 -9.15
N GLU A 117 3.91 -5.58 -10.28
CA GLU A 117 4.67 -5.80 -11.50
C GLU A 117 6.15 -5.48 -11.32
N SER A 118 6.47 -4.48 -10.51
CA SER A 118 7.85 -4.06 -10.30
C SER A 118 8.60 -4.96 -9.31
N ALA A 119 7.90 -5.83 -8.60
CA ALA A 119 8.50 -6.65 -7.54
C ALA A 119 9.13 -7.92 -8.11
N SER A 120 10.23 -8.35 -7.49
CA SER A 120 10.92 -9.59 -7.80
C SER A 120 10.52 -10.67 -6.81
N ILE A 121 10.85 -11.92 -7.10
CA ILE A 121 10.41 -13.05 -6.26
C ILE A 121 10.92 -12.97 -4.81
N ASP A 122 12.04 -12.28 -4.59
CA ASP A 122 12.62 -12.13 -3.25
C ASP A 122 12.10 -10.91 -2.51
N ASP A 123 11.23 -10.12 -3.15
CA ASP A 123 10.69 -8.91 -2.57
C ASP A 123 9.43 -9.21 -1.76
N VAL A 124 9.14 -8.34 -0.80
CA VAL A 124 7.89 -8.34 -0.07
C VAL A 124 7.16 -7.05 -0.37
N VAL A 125 5.87 -7.14 -0.69
CA VAL A 125 5.02 -5.99 -0.97
C VAL A 125 3.99 -5.87 0.14
N LEU A 126 3.96 -4.73 0.81
CA LEU A 126 2.92 -4.42 1.79
C LEU A 126 1.88 -3.49 1.16
N LEU A 127 0.63 -3.91 1.18
CA LEU A 127 -0.51 -3.06 0.82
C LEU A 127 -1.18 -2.65 2.11
N ALA A 128 -0.96 -1.41 2.53
CA ALA A 128 -1.37 -0.94 3.85
C ALA A 128 -2.61 -0.05 3.80
N GLY A 129 -3.44 -0.16 4.82
CA GLY A 129 -4.52 0.79 5.08
C GLY A 129 -5.91 0.21 5.02
N LYS A 130 -6.22 -0.60 4.03
CA LYS A 130 -7.59 -1.09 3.82
C LYS A 130 -7.86 -2.46 4.44
N GLY A 131 -6.83 -3.30 4.51
CA GLY A 131 -7.04 -4.66 5.01
C GLY A 131 -8.14 -5.38 4.24
N HIS A 132 -9.17 -5.84 4.96
CA HIS A 132 -10.28 -6.58 4.36
C HIS A 132 -11.43 -5.69 3.88
N GLU A 133 -11.29 -4.37 3.92
CA GLU A 133 -12.33 -3.49 3.37
C GLU A 133 -12.59 -3.83 1.92
N ASP A 134 -13.87 -3.92 1.54
CA ASP A 134 -14.26 -4.31 0.19
C ASP A 134 -14.85 -3.14 -0.61
N TYR A 135 -14.52 -1.92 -0.24
CA TYR A 135 -15.01 -0.72 -0.90
C TYR A 135 -13.97 0.39 -0.86
N GLN A 136 -14.15 1.37 -1.74
CA GLN A 136 -13.48 2.66 -1.69
C GLN A 136 -14.55 3.74 -1.58
N GLU A 137 -14.35 4.68 -0.67
CA GLU A 137 -15.33 5.76 -0.45
C GLU A 137 -14.84 7.03 -1.14
N ILE A 138 -15.58 7.45 -2.19
CA ILE A 138 -15.23 8.58 -3.05
C ILE A 138 -16.46 9.45 -3.21
N LYS A 139 -16.39 10.71 -2.80
CA LYS A 139 -17.46 11.69 -2.95
C LYS A 139 -18.80 11.20 -2.38
N GLY A 140 -18.74 10.54 -1.22
CA GLY A 140 -19.93 10.07 -0.56
C GLY A 140 -20.45 8.73 -1.05
N GLU A 141 -19.83 8.13 -2.05
CA GLU A 141 -20.23 6.83 -2.58
C GLU A 141 -19.24 5.76 -2.21
N ARG A 142 -19.74 4.57 -1.89
CA ARG A 142 -18.90 3.39 -1.67
C ARG A 142 -18.89 2.58 -2.96
N LEU A 143 -17.71 2.46 -3.55
CA LEU A 143 -17.51 1.71 -4.79
C LEU A 143 -16.83 0.40 -4.45
N PRO A 144 -17.25 -0.73 -5.08
CA PRO A 144 -16.60 -2.02 -4.81
C PRO A 144 -15.09 -1.93 -5.06
N PHE A 145 -14.30 -2.40 -4.10
CA PHE A 145 -12.85 -2.43 -4.22
C PHE A 145 -12.29 -3.36 -3.16
N SER A 146 -11.32 -4.19 -3.53
CA SER A 146 -10.65 -5.09 -2.60
C SER A 146 -9.17 -5.18 -2.92
N ASP A 147 -8.32 -4.86 -1.93
CA ASP A 147 -6.88 -5.01 -2.09
C ASP A 147 -6.52 -6.46 -2.40
N LEU A 148 -7.18 -7.42 -1.74
CA LEU A 148 -6.91 -8.84 -1.99
C LEU A 148 -7.22 -9.22 -3.43
N GLU A 149 -8.36 -8.79 -3.97
CA GLU A 149 -8.72 -9.09 -5.35
C GLU A 149 -7.76 -8.43 -6.34
N GLN A 150 -7.41 -7.18 -6.10
CA GLN A 150 -6.48 -6.47 -6.98
C GLN A 150 -5.10 -7.12 -6.96
N ALA A 151 -4.62 -7.50 -5.77
CA ALA A 151 -3.33 -8.16 -5.64
C ALA A 151 -3.35 -9.53 -6.32
N SER A 152 -4.41 -10.29 -6.15
CA SER A 152 -4.56 -11.59 -6.77
C SER A 152 -4.50 -11.49 -8.30
N THR A 153 -5.23 -10.52 -8.86
CA THR A 153 -5.24 -10.26 -10.29
C THR A 153 -3.85 -9.87 -10.80
N ALA A 154 -3.16 -8.98 -10.09
CA ALA A 154 -1.84 -8.51 -10.47
C ALA A 154 -0.81 -9.65 -10.42
N LEU A 155 -0.87 -10.48 -9.40
CA LEU A 155 0.03 -11.64 -9.28
C LEU A 155 -0.19 -12.65 -10.41
N ALA A 156 -1.44 -12.89 -10.77
CA ALA A 156 -1.76 -13.81 -11.86
C ALA A 156 -1.23 -13.27 -13.19
N ALA A 157 -1.37 -11.97 -13.45
CA ALA A 157 -0.88 -11.35 -14.67
C ALA A 157 0.65 -11.40 -14.74
N THR A 158 1.34 -11.14 -13.63
CA THR A 158 2.79 -11.22 -13.55
C THR A 158 3.28 -12.63 -13.85
N ARG A 159 2.63 -13.65 -13.28
CA ARG A 159 2.99 -15.03 -13.53
C ARG A 159 2.81 -15.41 -15.00
N SER A 160 1.72 -14.95 -15.61
CA SER A 160 1.46 -15.16 -17.04
C SER A 160 2.56 -14.55 -17.91
N SER A 161 3.02 -13.35 -17.55
CA SER A 161 4.07 -12.65 -18.29
C SER A 161 5.41 -13.36 -18.25
N HIS A 162 5.66 -14.13 -17.19
CA HIS A 162 6.93 -14.82 -16.98
C HIS A 162 6.88 -16.30 -17.34
N ALA A 163 5.73 -16.78 -17.77
CA ALA A 163 5.54 -18.18 -18.10
C ALA A 163 6.15 -18.56 -19.46
#